data_a3666747cc7d4176150ff626490379f7
#
_entry.id   a3666747cc7d4176150ff626490379f7
#
_cell.length_a   1.000
_cell.length_b   1.000
_cell.length_c   1.000
_cell.angle_alpha   90.00
_cell.angle_beta   90.00
_cell.angle_gamma   90.00
#
_symmetry.space_group_name_H-M   'P 1'
#
loop_
_entity.id
_entity.type
_entity.pdbx_description
1 polymer ?
#
loop_
_entity_poly.entity_id
_entity_poly.type
_entity_poly.pdbx_seq_one_letter_code
_entity_poly.pdbx_strand_id
1 'polypeptide(L)'
;MTVSMTVSSWKSSAFSCSASANSPTAQQIISGKNASSLSSYASSHYSVXKVLVTNLLGPQALRRSQRIRADELDRFYNNLFEKAVNKETVEIFEEAFTLTNNSICKLIMGRCCPEEEGVMESVKGLATELDDLSKTIMLANLLPPWLQKLVLSLFKKDLKVILNSFNELLEKILVEHEEKQGENTDLMDVLLAAYGDENASYKITRNHIKSFCVDLLFAGTTTPAIPIPWILAEIIKSPKTLERLRGELDSVVGTTRLIQETDLPNLPYLEAVVKEGLRLHPPEPLFERFSQEGCMVGGFYVPEKTSLMVNAYALMRDPNYWENPDEFKPERFLDTWKDERKEQALKYIPFGSGRRGCPGENLSHIFMGTAIGVMVQGFEWRFKEEKVNMEEAIVGLSLTMAHPLKLTPIARNPNPLILNLKSRCL
;
A
#
# COMPACT_ATOMS: atom_id res chain seq x y z
N MET A 1 16.19 20.09 -17.61
CA MET A 1 17.49 19.38 -17.63
C MET A 1 17.29 18.04 -16.95
N THR A 2 17.20 16.95 -17.72
CA THR A 2 16.94 15.61 -17.18
C THR A 2 18.32 15.00 -16.82
N VAL A 3 18.60 14.92 -15.52
CA VAL A 3 19.82 14.27 -15.05
C VAL A 3 19.53 12.78 -14.91
N SER A 4 20.02 11.98 -15.85
CA SER A 4 20.00 10.52 -15.71
C SER A 4 21.09 10.14 -14.70
N MET A 5 20.68 9.71 -13.53
CA MET A 5 21.61 9.29 -12.48
C MET A 5 21.89 7.78 -12.59
N THR A 6 23.15 7.42 -12.55
CA THR A 6 23.54 6.01 -12.45
C THR A 6 23.48 5.55 -10.99
N VAL A 7 23.13 4.29 -10.81
CA VAL A 7 22.90 3.64 -9.49
C VAL A 7 24.13 3.73 -8.55
N SER A 8 25.33 3.85 -9.11
CA SER A 8 26.57 3.94 -8.33
C SER A 8 26.70 5.24 -7.49
N SER A 9 26.02 6.32 -7.88
CA SER A 9 26.09 7.60 -7.17
C SER A 9 25.25 7.67 -5.89
N TRP A 10 24.39 6.67 -5.66
CA TRP A 10 23.50 6.62 -4.48
C TRP A 10 24.18 6.16 -3.18
N LYS A 11 25.37 5.57 -3.27
CA LYS A 11 26.04 4.92 -2.12
C LYS A 11 26.58 5.87 -1.05
N SER A 12 26.72 7.16 -1.33
CA SER A 12 27.45 8.08 -0.45
C SER A 12 26.64 9.22 0.16
N SER A 13 25.40 9.43 -0.25
CA SER A 13 24.61 10.55 0.28
C SER A 13 23.49 10.07 1.21
N ALA A 14 23.54 10.56 2.43
CA ALA A 14 22.51 10.34 3.44
C ALA A 14 21.27 11.21 3.10
N PHE A 15 20.48 10.77 2.10
CA PHE A 15 19.20 11.42 1.83
C PHE A 15 18.18 11.03 2.90
N SER A 16 17.82 11.97 3.73
CA SER A 16 16.67 11.87 4.62
C SER A 16 15.43 12.28 3.84
N CYS A 17 14.43 11.44 3.85
CA CYS A 17 13.21 11.58 3.07
C CYS A 17 11.98 11.75 3.94
N SER A 18 11.05 12.56 3.48
CA SER A 18 9.67 12.56 3.96
C SER A 18 8.71 12.16 2.82
N ALA A 19 7.76 11.29 3.10
CA ALA A 19 6.67 10.98 2.20
C ALA A 19 5.79 12.22 1.93
N SER A 20 5.00 12.22 0.88
CA SER A 20 4.25 13.40 0.42
C SER A 20 3.33 14.03 1.48
N ALA A 21 2.72 13.24 2.36
CA ALA A 21 1.95 13.73 3.51
C ALA A 21 2.82 14.45 4.55
N ASN A 22 4.13 14.26 4.48
CA ASN A 22 5.13 14.88 5.33
C ASN A 22 5.90 16.01 4.63
N SER A 23 5.41 16.52 3.50
CA SER A 23 6.06 17.70 2.93
C SER A 23 5.98 18.84 3.95
N PRO A 24 7.04 19.67 4.08
CA PRO A 24 6.98 20.81 4.98
C PRO A 24 5.76 21.70 4.74
N THR A 25 5.30 21.74 3.52
CA THR A 25 4.14 22.51 3.08
C THR A 25 2.82 21.90 3.60
N ALA A 26 2.65 20.58 3.47
CA ALA A 26 1.46 19.89 4.00
C ALA A 26 1.40 20.01 5.53
N GLN A 27 2.54 19.86 6.22
CA GLN A 27 2.62 20.01 7.67
C GLN A 27 2.37 21.45 8.13
N GLN A 28 2.81 22.45 7.38
CA GLN A 28 2.49 23.86 7.65
C GLN A 28 1.00 24.14 7.51
N ILE A 29 0.35 23.55 6.51
CA ILE A 29 -1.10 23.70 6.29
C ILE A 29 -1.86 23.05 7.45
N ILE A 30 -1.46 21.84 7.85
CA ILE A 30 -2.12 21.05 8.90
C ILE A 30 -1.94 21.69 10.29
N SER A 31 -0.71 22.12 10.63
CA SER A 31 -0.38 22.56 11.99
C SER A 31 -0.59 24.05 12.24
N GLY A 32 -0.66 24.88 11.21
CA GLY A 32 -0.77 26.34 11.34
C GLY A 32 0.42 27.01 12.05
N LYS A 33 1.54 26.33 12.21
CA LYS A 33 2.70 26.81 13.00
C LYS A 33 3.96 26.99 12.13
N ASN A 34 4.81 27.89 12.54
CA ASN A 34 6.06 28.25 11.86
C ASN A 34 7.12 27.12 11.87
N ALA A 35 8.04 27.17 10.93
CA ALA A 35 9.04 26.14 10.62
C ALA A 35 9.96 25.70 11.79
N SER A 36 10.05 26.47 12.88
CA SER A 36 10.84 26.11 14.07
C SER A 36 10.30 24.90 14.86
N SER A 37 9.03 24.53 14.62
CA SER A 37 8.41 23.34 15.23
C SER A 37 8.68 22.04 14.45
N LEU A 38 9.26 22.14 13.25
CA LEU A 38 9.47 20.99 12.35
C LEU A 38 10.56 20.02 12.86
N SER A 39 11.57 20.50 13.62
CA SER A 39 12.59 19.62 14.18
C SER A 39 12.03 18.73 15.31
N SER A 40 11.14 19.27 16.13
CA SER A 40 10.44 18.48 17.15
C SER A 40 9.45 17.50 16.51
N TYR A 41 8.81 17.89 15.42
CA TYR A 41 7.92 17.04 14.63
C TYR A 41 8.66 15.87 13.98
N ALA A 42 9.87 16.13 13.43
CA ALA A 42 10.69 15.09 12.83
C ALA A 42 11.15 14.04 13.87
N SER A 43 11.48 14.47 15.07
CA SER A 43 11.84 13.58 16.19
C SER A 43 10.63 12.76 16.65
N SER A 44 9.46 13.38 16.73
CA SER A 44 8.21 12.71 17.11
C SER A 44 7.81 11.67 16.06
N HIS A 45 7.92 12.00 14.78
CA HIS A 45 7.62 11.05 13.70
C HIS A 45 8.52 9.81 13.73
N TYR A 46 9.80 9.98 14.07
CA TYR A 46 10.71 8.84 14.20
C TYR A 46 10.27 7.89 15.32
N SER A 47 9.87 8.43 16.47
CA SER A 47 9.37 7.65 17.61
C SER A 47 8.04 6.96 17.26
N VAL A 48 7.17 7.66 16.64
CA VAL A 48 5.91 7.10 16.14
C VAL A 48 6.14 6.02 15.05
N UNK A 49 6.87 6.09 14.21
CA UNK A 49 7.20 5.25 13.32
C UNK A 49 7.70 4.08 13.85
N LYS A 50 8.54 4.25 14.74
CA LYS A 50 9.08 3.08 15.45
C LYS A 50 7.99 2.27 16.12
N VAL A 51 7.06 2.91 16.80
CA VAL A 51 5.88 2.26 17.42
C VAL A 51 5.06 1.53 16.34
N LEU A 52 4.83 2.16 15.20
CA LEU A 52 4.12 1.57 14.06
C LEU A 52 4.80 0.30 13.55
N VAL A 53 6.06 0.44 13.19
CA VAL A 53 6.82 -0.68 12.62
C VAL A 53 6.88 -1.85 13.61
N THR A 54 7.06 -1.53 14.90
CA THR A 54 7.15 -2.56 15.93
C THR A 54 5.81 -3.25 16.21
N ASN A 55 4.74 -2.46 16.34
CA ASN A 55 3.46 -2.97 16.86
C ASN A 55 2.42 -3.30 15.78
N LEU A 56 2.58 -2.82 14.54
CA LEU A 56 1.66 -3.12 13.45
C LEU A 56 2.32 -3.86 12.28
N LEU A 57 3.50 -3.41 11.86
CA LEU A 57 4.13 -3.85 10.61
C LEU A 57 5.36 -4.75 10.82
N GLY A 58 5.83 -4.86 12.07
CA GLY A 58 6.93 -5.74 12.41
C GLY A 58 6.52 -7.22 12.33
N PRO A 59 7.49 -8.15 12.18
CA PRO A 59 7.18 -9.58 11.99
C PRO A 59 6.32 -10.20 13.09
N GLN A 60 6.52 -9.80 14.34
CA GLN A 60 5.70 -10.30 15.46
C GLN A 60 4.27 -9.76 15.41
N ALA A 61 4.12 -8.49 15.06
CA ALA A 61 2.81 -7.85 14.93
C ALA A 61 2.01 -8.46 13.76
N LEU A 62 2.69 -8.68 12.63
CA LEU A 62 2.07 -9.35 11.48
C LEU A 62 1.60 -10.77 11.86
N ARG A 63 2.40 -11.52 12.64
CA ARG A 63 1.97 -12.84 13.13
C ARG A 63 0.75 -12.76 14.05
N ARG A 64 0.72 -11.81 14.99
CA ARG A 64 -0.42 -11.64 15.91
C ARG A 64 -1.72 -11.31 15.16
N SER A 65 -1.62 -10.50 14.12
CA SER A 65 -2.78 -10.05 13.34
C SER A 65 -3.12 -10.99 12.16
N GLN A 66 -2.44 -12.13 12.01
CA GLN A 66 -2.64 -13.08 10.92
C GLN A 66 -4.10 -13.55 10.80
N ARG A 67 -4.76 -13.80 11.94
CA ARG A 67 -6.15 -14.27 11.96
C ARG A 67 -7.10 -13.26 11.30
N ILE A 68 -6.90 -11.96 11.55
CA ILE A 68 -7.72 -10.90 10.94
C ILE A 68 -7.65 -10.99 9.41
N ARG A 69 -6.45 -11.13 8.87
CA ARG A 69 -6.24 -11.21 7.41
C ARG A 69 -6.77 -12.53 6.84
N ALA A 70 -6.62 -13.63 7.57
CA ALA A 70 -7.16 -14.93 7.16
C ALA A 70 -8.69 -14.88 7.07
N ASP A 71 -9.36 -14.30 8.07
CA ASP A 71 -10.83 -14.17 8.07
C ASP A 71 -11.32 -13.29 6.91
N GLU A 72 -10.60 -12.21 6.58
CA GLU A 72 -10.95 -11.35 5.43
C GLU A 72 -10.62 -12.02 4.09
N LEU A 73 -9.58 -12.83 4.03
CA LEU A 73 -9.26 -13.62 2.83
C LEU A 73 -10.34 -14.69 2.57
N ASP A 74 -10.85 -15.32 3.63
CA ASP A 74 -11.97 -16.26 3.55
C ASP A 74 -13.23 -15.55 3.02
N ARG A 75 -13.52 -14.33 3.49
CA ARG A 75 -14.64 -13.51 2.99
C ARG A 75 -14.45 -13.16 1.51
N PHE A 76 -13.25 -12.72 1.14
CA PHE A 76 -12.89 -12.41 -0.24
C PHE A 76 -13.14 -13.61 -1.17
N TYR A 77 -12.67 -14.80 -0.78
CA TYR A 77 -12.91 -16.03 -1.54
C TYR A 77 -14.40 -16.33 -1.66
N ASN A 78 -15.14 -16.26 -0.55
CA ASN A 78 -16.58 -16.60 -0.54
C ASN A 78 -17.40 -15.64 -1.40
N ASN A 79 -17.07 -14.33 -1.37
CA ASN A 79 -17.73 -13.35 -2.23
C ASN A 79 -17.49 -13.69 -3.71
N LEU A 80 -16.25 -13.96 -4.09
CA LEU A 80 -15.92 -14.37 -5.46
C LEU A 80 -16.61 -15.69 -5.85
N PHE A 81 -16.71 -16.64 -4.92
CA PHE A 81 -17.37 -17.92 -5.15
C PHE A 81 -18.88 -17.72 -5.37
N GLU A 82 -19.53 -16.90 -4.56
CA GLU A 82 -20.95 -16.53 -4.72
C GLU A 82 -21.17 -15.87 -6.09
N LYS A 83 -20.32 -14.94 -6.49
CA LYS A 83 -20.35 -14.29 -7.81
C LYS A 83 -20.16 -15.32 -8.93
N ALA A 84 -19.29 -16.32 -8.74
CA ALA A 84 -19.10 -17.40 -9.71
C ALA A 84 -20.36 -18.26 -9.87
N VAL A 85 -21.00 -18.62 -8.76
CA VAL A 85 -22.26 -19.39 -8.77
C VAL A 85 -23.36 -18.61 -9.49
N ASN A 86 -23.46 -17.31 -9.23
CA ASN A 86 -24.46 -16.42 -9.84
C ASN A 86 -24.10 -15.99 -11.26
N LYS A 87 -22.90 -16.32 -11.75
CA LYS A 87 -22.35 -15.87 -13.06
C LYS A 87 -22.29 -14.35 -13.18
N GLU A 88 -22.01 -13.68 -12.06
CA GLU A 88 -21.90 -12.22 -11.99
C GLU A 88 -20.49 -11.76 -12.37
N THR A 89 -20.41 -10.58 -12.97
CA THR A 89 -19.13 -9.92 -13.26
C THR A 89 -18.68 -9.15 -12.03
N VAL A 90 -17.41 -9.25 -11.70
CA VAL A 90 -16.79 -8.50 -10.59
C VAL A 90 -15.78 -7.50 -11.14
N GLU A 91 -15.64 -6.38 -10.48
CA GLU A 91 -14.57 -5.43 -10.67
C GLU A 91 -13.43 -5.79 -9.71
N ILE A 92 -12.30 -6.21 -10.26
CA ILE A 92 -11.19 -6.78 -9.46
C ILE A 92 -10.62 -5.79 -8.45
N PHE A 93 -10.53 -4.51 -8.82
CA PHE A 93 -10.03 -3.48 -7.88
C PHE A 93 -10.96 -3.36 -6.66
N GLU A 94 -12.27 -3.33 -6.84
CA GLU A 94 -13.24 -3.17 -5.75
C GLU A 94 -13.17 -4.36 -4.77
N GLU A 95 -13.03 -5.57 -5.29
CA GLU A 95 -12.87 -6.77 -4.46
C GLU A 95 -11.56 -6.72 -3.66
N ALA A 96 -10.46 -6.35 -4.32
CA ALA A 96 -9.15 -6.21 -3.68
C ALA A 96 -9.16 -5.09 -2.64
N PHE A 97 -9.76 -3.94 -2.96
CA PHE A 97 -9.91 -2.81 -2.04
C PHE A 97 -10.71 -3.21 -0.80
N THR A 98 -11.81 -3.95 -0.97
CA THR A 98 -12.63 -4.44 0.16
C THR A 98 -11.78 -5.31 1.10
N LEU A 99 -10.99 -6.24 0.55
CA LEU A 99 -10.08 -7.09 1.32
C LEU A 99 -9.07 -6.25 2.13
N THR A 100 -8.38 -5.32 1.49
CA THR A 100 -7.34 -4.52 2.13
C THR A 100 -7.94 -3.54 3.14
N ASN A 101 -9.02 -2.86 2.78
CA ASN A 101 -9.70 -1.89 3.63
C ASN A 101 -10.22 -2.54 4.92
N ASN A 102 -10.95 -3.64 4.80
CA ASN A 102 -11.49 -4.35 5.97
C ASN A 102 -10.37 -4.85 6.88
N SER A 103 -9.30 -5.39 6.30
CA SER A 103 -8.14 -5.85 7.05
C SER A 103 -7.49 -4.70 7.83
N ILE A 104 -7.26 -3.56 7.17
CA ILE A 104 -6.62 -2.39 7.80
C ILE A 104 -7.53 -1.79 8.89
N CYS A 105 -8.82 -1.66 8.62
CA CYS A 105 -9.78 -1.17 9.61
C CYS A 105 -9.79 -2.06 10.88
N LYS A 106 -9.81 -3.38 10.70
CA LYS A 106 -9.75 -4.32 11.83
C LYS A 106 -8.41 -4.26 12.57
N LEU A 107 -7.32 -4.08 11.84
CA LEU A 107 -5.98 -3.94 12.45
C LEU A 107 -5.87 -2.70 13.33
N ILE A 108 -6.49 -1.59 12.90
CA ILE A 108 -6.44 -0.31 13.60
C ILE A 108 -7.46 -0.27 14.74
N MET A 109 -8.71 -0.68 14.48
CA MET A 109 -9.89 -0.39 15.29
C MET A 109 -10.54 -1.64 15.89
N GLY A 110 -9.99 -2.83 15.69
CA GLY A 110 -10.52 -4.10 16.18
C GLY A 110 -11.80 -4.57 15.50
N ARG A 111 -12.36 -3.78 14.58
CA ARG A 111 -13.64 -4.08 13.91
C ARG A 111 -13.61 -3.68 12.43
N CYS A 112 -14.46 -4.30 11.63
CA CYS A 112 -14.73 -3.82 10.27
C CYS A 112 -15.33 -2.41 10.36
N CYS A 113 -15.08 -1.60 9.35
CA CYS A 113 -15.88 -0.39 9.15
C CYS A 113 -17.34 -0.84 8.98
N PRO A 114 -18.27 -0.43 9.87
CA PRO A 114 -19.64 -0.94 9.80
C PRO A 114 -20.28 -0.56 8.47
N GLU A 115 -20.76 -1.57 7.75
CA GLU A 115 -21.51 -1.36 6.51
C GLU A 115 -22.80 -0.54 6.79
N GLU A 116 -23.37 -0.75 7.97
CA GLU A 116 -24.62 -0.13 8.39
C GLU A 116 -24.51 1.40 8.65
N GLU A 117 -23.31 1.92 8.92
CA GLU A 117 -23.13 3.34 9.26
C GLU A 117 -22.48 4.16 8.12
N GLY A 118 -22.26 3.57 6.95
CA GLY A 118 -21.60 4.26 5.85
C GLY A 118 -20.14 4.67 6.13
N VAL A 119 -19.53 4.13 7.19
CA VAL A 119 -18.16 4.46 7.60
C VAL A 119 -17.18 4.02 6.53
N MET A 120 -17.39 2.85 5.91
CA MET A 120 -16.52 2.35 4.85
C MET A 120 -16.55 3.28 3.62
N GLU A 121 -17.74 3.70 3.20
CA GLU A 121 -17.90 4.66 2.10
C GLU A 121 -17.30 6.02 2.46
N SER A 122 -17.47 6.46 3.71
CA SER A 122 -16.86 7.69 4.21
C SER A 122 -15.34 7.62 4.18
N VAL A 123 -14.73 6.52 4.64
CA VAL A 123 -13.27 6.32 4.61
C VAL A 123 -12.77 6.28 3.16
N LYS A 124 -13.47 5.55 2.27
CA LYS A 124 -13.13 5.48 0.84
C LYS A 124 -13.24 6.87 0.19
N GLY A 125 -14.32 7.58 0.43
CA GLY A 125 -14.54 8.93 -0.09
C GLY A 125 -13.46 9.90 0.39
N LEU A 126 -13.20 9.92 1.70
CA LEU A 126 -12.16 10.78 2.29
C LEU A 126 -10.75 10.41 1.77
N ALA A 127 -10.47 9.13 1.57
CA ALA A 127 -9.19 8.68 1.01
C ALA A 127 -9.03 9.16 -0.44
N THR A 128 -10.07 9.06 -1.25
CA THR A 128 -10.07 9.54 -2.64
C THR A 128 -9.87 11.06 -2.69
N GLU A 129 -10.62 11.81 -1.88
CA GLU A 129 -10.47 13.28 -1.81
C GLU A 129 -9.06 13.69 -1.38
N LEU A 130 -8.48 12.96 -0.42
CA LEU A 130 -7.12 13.20 0.06
C LEU A 130 -6.08 12.90 -1.02
N ASP A 131 -6.29 11.85 -1.82
CA ASP A 131 -5.40 11.48 -2.93
C ASP A 131 -5.40 12.55 -4.04
N ASP A 132 -6.57 13.03 -4.43
CA ASP A 132 -6.71 14.12 -5.41
C ASP A 132 -6.06 15.41 -4.92
N LEU A 133 -6.23 15.71 -3.64
CA LEU A 133 -5.61 16.89 -3.01
C LEU A 133 -4.09 16.72 -2.94
N SER A 134 -3.59 15.51 -2.65
CA SER A 134 -2.16 15.20 -2.61
C SER A 134 -1.49 15.41 -3.97
N LYS A 135 -2.17 15.02 -5.05
CA LYS A 135 -1.72 15.31 -6.43
C LYS A 135 -1.58 16.82 -6.67
N THR A 136 -2.59 17.58 -6.24
CA THR A 136 -2.58 19.04 -6.39
C THR A 136 -1.42 19.66 -5.60
N ILE A 137 -1.17 19.20 -4.36
CA ILE A 137 -0.07 19.66 -3.53
C ILE A 137 1.28 19.31 -4.17
N MET A 138 1.43 18.10 -4.69
CA MET A 138 2.66 17.66 -5.37
C MET A 138 2.95 18.55 -6.58
N LEU A 139 1.94 18.80 -7.42
CA LEU A 139 2.09 19.68 -8.59
C LEU A 139 2.40 21.13 -8.17
N ALA A 140 1.76 21.60 -7.10
CA ALA A 140 2.04 22.94 -6.57
C ALA A 140 3.49 23.09 -6.10
N ASN A 141 4.10 22.03 -5.57
CA ASN A 141 5.51 22.05 -5.15
C ASN A 141 6.50 22.28 -6.31
N LEU A 142 6.07 22.06 -7.55
CA LEU A 142 6.90 22.33 -8.74
C LEU A 142 6.83 23.79 -9.19
N LEU A 143 5.94 24.59 -8.58
CA LEU A 143 5.72 25.99 -8.96
C LEU A 143 6.65 26.95 -8.20
N PRO A 144 6.93 28.15 -8.73
CA PRO A 144 7.62 29.19 -7.96
C PRO A 144 6.89 29.50 -6.65
N PRO A 145 7.62 29.88 -5.57
CA PRO A 145 7.02 30.00 -4.22
C PRO A 145 5.79 30.91 -4.11
N TRP A 146 5.74 31.97 -4.90
CA TRP A 146 4.61 32.90 -4.87
C TRP A 146 3.32 32.27 -5.48
N LEU A 147 3.49 31.47 -6.54
CA LEU A 147 2.37 30.77 -7.20
C LEU A 147 1.95 29.55 -6.38
N GLN A 148 2.91 28.85 -5.78
CA GLN A 148 2.66 27.76 -4.85
C GLN A 148 1.74 28.20 -3.71
N LYS A 149 2.06 29.33 -3.05
CA LYS A 149 1.24 29.88 -1.96
C LYS A 149 -0.18 30.20 -2.41
N LEU A 150 -0.35 30.73 -3.61
CA LEU A 150 -1.68 31.02 -4.17
C LEU A 150 -2.48 29.74 -4.35
N VAL A 151 -1.91 28.74 -5.05
CA VAL A 151 -2.57 27.47 -5.32
C VAL A 151 -2.96 26.79 -3.99
N LEU A 152 -2.03 26.68 -3.05
CA LEU A 152 -2.31 26.04 -1.76
C LEU A 152 -3.39 26.77 -0.95
N SER A 153 -3.48 28.11 -1.08
CA SER A 153 -4.52 28.88 -0.39
C SER A 153 -5.93 28.55 -0.89
N LEU A 154 -6.07 28.20 -2.17
CA LEU A 154 -7.35 27.83 -2.76
C LEU A 154 -7.90 26.50 -2.19
N PHE A 155 -7.01 25.54 -1.90
CA PHE A 155 -7.37 24.20 -1.42
C PHE A 155 -7.37 24.07 0.11
N LYS A 156 -6.96 25.11 0.84
CA LYS A 156 -6.88 25.08 2.31
C LYS A 156 -8.21 24.77 2.97
N LYS A 157 -9.32 25.26 2.39
CA LYS A 157 -10.67 25.04 2.93
C LYS A 157 -11.06 23.56 2.78
N ASP A 158 -10.84 22.99 1.60
CA ASP A 158 -11.21 21.59 1.31
C ASP A 158 -10.39 20.62 2.18
N LEU A 159 -9.07 20.84 2.28
CA LEU A 159 -8.20 20.08 3.17
C LEU A 159 -8.70 20.13 4.62
N LYS A 160 -9.10 21.31 5.09
CA LYS A 160 -9.61 21.46 6.46
C LYS A 160 -10.92 20.68 6.69
N VAL A 161 -11.80 20.65 5.69
CA VAL A 161 -13.05 19.88 5.77
C VAL A 161 -12.74 18.38 5.90
N ILE A 162 -11.90 17.85 5.01
CA ILE A 162 -11.47 16.45 4.99
C ILE A 162 -10.85 16.05 6.35
N LEU A 163 -9.90 16.87 6.84
CA LEU A 163 -9.20 16.60 8.09
C LEU A 163 -10.14 16.66 9.30
N ASN A 164 -11.12 17.55 9.29
CA ASN A 164 -12.13 17.63 10.36
C ASN A 164 -13.00 16.36 10.36
N SER A 165 -13.43 15.88 9.20
CA SER A 165 -14.22 14.65 9.07
C SER A 165 -13.46 13.44 9.62
N PHE A 166 -12.19 13.28 9.26
CA PHE A 166 -11.33 12.25 9.86
C PHE A 166 -11.18 12.43 11.37
N ASN A 167 -10.98 13.66 11.83
CA ASN A 167 -10.81 13.96 13.25
C ASN A 167 -12.06 13.58 14.06
N GLU A 168 -13.25 13.89 13.56
CA GLU A 168 -14.53 13.55 14.21
C GLU A 168 -14.73 12.03 14.28
N LEU A 169 -14.50 11.34 13.15
CA LEU A 169 -14.60 9.88 13.07
C LEU A 169 -13.63 9.20 14.06
N LEU A 170 -12.36 9.59 14.05
CA LEU A 170 -11.35 8.99 14.92
C LEU A 170 -11.54 9.35 16.39
N GLU A 171 -12.06 10.54 16.70
CA GLU A 171 -12.39 10.89 18.08
C GLU A 171 -13.47 9.97 18.64
N LYS A 172 -14.54 9.72 17.85
CA LYS A 172 -15.60 8.77 18.23
C LYS A 172 -14.99 7.38 18.53
N ILE A 173 -14.14 6.89 17.65
CA ILE A 173 -13.49 5.57 17.81
C ILE A 173 -12.60 5.54 19.07
N LEU A 174 -11.81 6.60 19.30
CA LEU A 174 -10.95 6.69 20.49
C LEU A 174 -11.76 6.64 21.78
N VAL A 175 -12.85 7.39 21.85
CA VAL A 175 -13.75 7.40 23.04
C VAL A 175 -14.34 6.01 23.28
N GLU A 176 -14.79 5.33 22.21
CA GLU A 176 -15.32 3.97 22.31
C GLU A 176 -14.29 2.97 22.87
N HIS A 177 -13.01 3.12 22.47
CA HIS A 177 -11.92 2.26 22.97
C HIS A 177 -11.59 2.57 24.44
N GLU A 178 -11.59 3.84 24.83
CA GLU A 178 -11.39 4.24 26.23
C GLU A 178 -12.47 3.70 27.15
N GLU A 179 -13.72 3.63 26.67
CA GLU A 179 -14.85 3.09 27.44
C GLU A 179 -14.80 1.55 27.59
N LYS A 180 -14.26 0.85 26.60
CA LYS A 180 -14.23 -0.62 26.54
C LYS A 180 -12.91 -1.23 27.04
N GLN A 181 -12.18 -0.56 27.90
CA GLN A 181 -10.84 -0.96 28.36
C GLN A 181 -10.68 -2.49 28.56
N GLY A 182 -9.76 -3.10 27.83
CA GLY A 182 -9.15 -4.38 28.17
C GLY A 182 -9.60 -5.63 27.42
N GLU A 183 -10.47 -5.56 26.41
CA GLU A 183 -10.94 -6.77 25.72
C GLU A 183 -10.22 -7.08 24.39
N ASN A 184 -9.65 -6.08 23.74
CA ASN A 184 -9.01 -6.27 22.43
C ASN A 184 -7.64 -5.61 22.39
N THR A 185 -6.67 -6.29 21.84
CA THR A 185 -5.31 -5.79 21.63
C THR A 185 -5.11 -5.36 20.17
N ASP A 186 -5.90 -4.42 19.71
CA ASP A 186 -5.70 -3.80 18.41
C ASP A 186 -4.68 -2.64 18.49
N LEU A 187 -4.42 -1.99 17.39
CA LEU A 187 -3.43 -0.90 17.36
C LEU A 187 -3.91 0.31 18.17
N MET A 188 -5.22 0.60 18.18
CA MET A 188 -5.76 1.71 18.96
C MET A 188 -5.48 1.51 20.46
N ASP A 189 -5.69 0.30 20.98
CA ASP A 189 -5.37 -0.05 22.37
C ASP A 189 -3.90 0.15 22.70
N VAL A 190 -3.00 -0.28 21.79
CA VAL A 190 -1.55 -0.12 21.94
C VAL A 190 -1.17 1.36 21.98
N LEU A 191 -1.78 2.17 21.12
CA LEU A 191 -1.49 3.62 21.06
C LEU A 191 -2.07 4.36 22.27
N LEU A 192 -3.23 3.94 22.77
CA LEU A 192 -3.83 4.49 24.00
C LEU A 192 -2.99 4.12 25.23
N ALA A 193 -2.51 2.89 25.31
CA ALA A 193 -1.58 2.47 26.37
C ALA A 193 -0.29 3.31 26.36
N ALA A 194 0.26 3.55 25.18
CA ALA A 194 1.46 4.41 25.01
C ALA A 194 1.16 5.89 25.32
N TYR A 195 -0.06 6.34 25.12
CA TYR A 195 -0.52 7.70 25.48
C TYR A 195 -0.58 7.86 27.00
N GLY A 196 -1.02 6.81 27.72
CA GLY A 196 -1.13 6.81 29.18
C GLY A 196 0.19 6.55 29.91
N ASP A 197 1.27 6.18 29.23
CA ASP A 197 2.56 5.88 29.88
C ASP A 197 3.29 7.17 30.27
N GLU A 198 3.26 7.49 31.55
CA GLU A 198 3.96 8.65 32.13
C GLU A 198 5.47 8.55 32.04
N ASN A 199 6.03 7.32 31.96
CA ASN A 199 7.47 7.06 31.96
C ASN A 199 8.05 6.95 30.53
N ALA A 200 7.21 7.08 29.49
CA ALA A 200 7.67 7.00 28.11
C ALA A 200 8.69 8.10 27.80
N SER A 201 9.77 7.74 27.15
CA SER A 201 10.81 8.68 26.69
C SER A 201 10.27 9.70 25.68
N TYR A 202 9.11 9.44 25.10
CA TYR A 202 8.41 10.34 24.18
C TYR A 202 6.90 10.29 24.45
N LYS A 203 6.29 11.44 24.70
CA LYS A 203 4.85 11.54 24.99
C LYS A 203 4.03 11.61 23.70
N ILE A 204 3.25 10.58 23.47
CA ILE A 204 2.25 10.53 22.39
C ILE A 204 1.05 11.39 22.82
N THR A 205 0.45 12.12 21.89
CA THR A 205 -0.79 12.89 22.13
C THR A 205 -1.94 12.26 21.35
N ARG A 206 -3.20 12.57 21.72
CA ARG A 206 -4.38 12.15 20.96
C ARG A 206 -4.28 12.55 19.48
N ASN A 207 -3.77 13.75 19.19
CA ASN A 207 -3.57 14.21 17.82
C ASN A 207 -2.53 13.37 17.07
N HIS A 208 -1.48 12.90 17.75
CA HIS A 208 -0.52 11.96 17.15
C HIS A 208 -1.19 10.63 16.79
N ILE A 209 -2.04 10.10 17.69
CA ILE A 209 -2.79 8.86 17.43
C ILE A 209 -3.69 9.03 16.19
N LYS A 210 -4.49 10.09 16.16
CA LYS A 210 -5.42 10.35 15.04
C LYS A 210 -4.69 10.54 13.71
N SER A 211 -3.64 11.35 13.68
CA SER A 211 -2.85 11.56 12.46
C SER A 211 -2.27 10.25 11.95
N PHE A 212 -1.83 9.42 12.85
CA PHE A 212 -1.26 8.11 12.57
C PHE A 212 -2.28 7.14 11.97
N CYS A 213 -3.49 7.12 12.53
CA CYS A 213 -4.58 6.30 11.97
C CYS A 213 -4.98 6.78 10.56
N VAL A 214 -5.00 8.09 10.32
CA VAL A 214 -5.24 8.64 8.97
C VAL A 214 -4.15 8.16 8.00
N ASP A 215 -2.87 8.26 8.39
CA ASP A 215 -1.76 7.81 7.55
C ASP A 215 -1.89 6.32 7.20
N LEU A 216 -2.28 5.48 8.17
CA LEU A 216 -2.48 4.05 7.95
C LEU A 216 -3.68 3.73 7.06
N LEU A 217 -4.81 4.40 7.30
CA LEU A 217 -6.02 4.23 6.49
C LEU A 217 -5.74 4.63 5.04
N PHE A 218 -5.10 5.78 4.84
CA PHE A 218 -4.77 6.28 3.51
C PHE A 218 -3.77 5.37 2.78
N ALA A 219 -2.65 5.04 3.43
CA ALA A 219 -1.55 4.31 2.78
C ALA A 219 -1.82 2.80 2.66
N GLY A 220 -2.57 2.23 3.62
CA GLY A 220 -2.72 0.78 3.74
C GLY A 220 -3.95 0.18 3.06
N THR A 221 -4.90 1.00 2.60
CA THR A 221 -6.13 0.48 1.98
C THR A 221 -6.03 0.42 0.46
N THR A 222 -5.84 1.54 -0.20
CA THR A 222 -5.86 1.66 -1.67
C THR A 222 -4.59 1.13 -2.31
N THR A 223 -3.42 1.51 -1.76
CA THR A 223 -2.12 1.24 -2.40
C THR A 223 -1.84 -0.25 -2.63
N PRO A 224 -2.08 -1.17 -1.65
CA PRO A 224 -1.85 -2.60 -1.92
C PRO A 224 -2.92 -3.24 -2.82
N ALA A 225 -4.09 -2.62 -2.99
CA ALA A 225 -5.15 -3.11 -3.88
C ALA A 225 -4.85 -2.80 -5.36
N ILE A 226 -4.20 -1.66 -5.66
CA ILE A 226 -3.93 -1.18 -7.03
C ILE A 226 -3.19 -2.20 -7.90
N PRO A 227 -2.11 -2.89 -7.43
CA PRO A 227 -1.39 -3.83 -8.29
C PRO A 227 -2.14 -5.12 -8.62
N ILE A 228 -3.13 -5.49 -7.80
CA ILE A 228 -3.81 -6.79 -7.92
C ILE A 228 -4.50 -6.97 -9.28
N PRO A 229 -5.31 -6.02 -9.79
CA PRO A 229 -5.88 -6.17 -11.13
C PRO A 229 -4.80 -6.20 -12.23
N TRP A 230 -3.72 -5.43 -12.10
CA TRP A 230 -2.61 -5.46 -13.06
C TRP A 230 -1.96 -6.85 -13.11
N ILE A 231 -1.61 -7.39 -11.95
CA ILE A 231 -0.97 -8.71 -11.83
C ILE A 231 -1.89 -9.80 -12.40
N LEU A 232 -3.18 -9.76 -12.04
CA LEU A 232 -4.14 -10.74 -12.55
C LEU A 232 -4.29 -10.64 -14.08
N ALA A 233 -4.33 -9.42 -14.62
CA ALA A 233 -4.40 -9.17 -16.07
C ALA A 233 -3.17 -9.76 -16.79
N GLU A 234 -1.97 -9.53 -16.25
CA GLU A 234 -0.74 -10.07 -16.84
C GLU A 234 -0.70 -11.62 -16.79
N ILE A 235 -1.17 -12.20 -15.68
CA ILE A 235 -1.30 -13.66 -15.55
C ILE A 235 -2.26 -14.22 -16.62
N ILE A 236 -3.43 -13.61 -16.80
CA ILE A 236 -4.44 -14.03 -17.77
C ILE A 236 -3.89 -13.94 -19.21
N LYS A 237 -3.11 -12.91 -19.52
CA LYS A 237 -2.47 -12.71 -20.81
C LYS A 237 -1.35 -13.73 -21.09
N SER A 238 -0.83 -14.39 -20.06
CA SER A 238 0.30 -15.33 -20.18
C SER A 238 -0.12 -16.74 -19.72
N PRO A 239 -0.63 -17.58 -20.65
CA PRO A 239 -1.04 -18.95 -20.29
C PRO A 239 0.07 -19.77 -19.63
N LYS A 240 1.33 -19.58 -20.05
CA LYS A 240 2.49 -20.26 -19.44
C LYS A 240 2.68 -19.88 -17.97
N THR A 241 2.58 -18.58 -17.68
CA THR A 241 2.66 -18.08 -16.30
C THR A 241 1.50 -18.65 -15.45
N LEU A 242 0.29 -18.62 -15.98
CA LEU A 242 -0.90 -19.14 -15.29
C LEU A 242 -0.74 -20.64 -14.98
N GLU A 243 -0.33 -21.44 -15.96
CA GLU A 243 -0.11 -22.89 -15.81
C GLU A 243 0.95 -23.19 -14.73
N ARG A 244 2.09 -22.50 -14.82
CA ARG A 244 3.20 -22.68 -13.87
C ARG A 244 2.79 -22.29 -12.45
N LEU A 245 2.10 -21.15 -12.31
CA LEU A 245 1.63 -20.66 -11.01
C LEU A 245 0.60 -21.63 -10.39
N ARG A 246 -0.30 -22.17 -11.20
CA ARG A 246 -1.25 -23.19 -10.75
C ARG A 246 -0.54 -24.46 -10.29
N GLY A 247 0.46 -24.91 -11.06
CA GLY A 247 1.26 -26.08 -10.71
C GLY A 247 1.96 -25.90 -9.36
N GLU A 248 2.51 -24.71 -9.10
CA GLU A 248 3.12 -24.39 -7.81
C GLU A 248 2.06 -24.41 -6.68
N LEU A 249 0.94 -23.73 -6.86
CA LEU A 249 -0.15 -23.67 -5.88
C LEU A 249 -0.71 -25.07 -5.57
N ASP A 250 -1.00 -25.85 -6.60
CA ASP A 250 -1.52 -27.20 -6.46
C ASP A 250 -0.54 -28.14 -5.73
N SER A 251 0.77 -27.96 -5.94
CA SER A 251 1.80 -28.80 -5.30
C SER A 251 2.07 -28.41 -3.83
N VAL A 252 1.98 -27.12 -3.47
CA VAL A 252 2.34 -26.62 -2.13
C VAL A 252 1.10 -26.54 -1.23
N VAL A 253 0.00 -25.98 -1.75
CA VAL A 253 -1.24 -25.75 -0.99
C VAL A 253 -2.22 -26.92 -1.15
N GLY A 254 -2.27 -27.47 -2.35
CA GLY A 254 -3.22 -28.50 -2.72
C GLY A 254 -4.55 -27.93 -3.20
N THR A 255 -5.53 -28.81 -3.36
CA THR A 255 -6.85 -28.50 -3.91
C THR A 255 -7.99 -28.61 -2.88
N THR A 256 -7.64 -28.85 -1.60
CA THR A 256 -8.64 -29.12 -0.53
C THR A 256 -8.79 -27.98 0.47
N ARG A 257 -7.86 -27.04 0.47
CA ARG A 257 -7.90 -25.87 1.35
C ARG A 257 -7.48 -24.61 0.58
N LEU A 258 -7.84 -23.48 1.12
CA LEU A 258 -7.43 -22.18 0.55
C LEU A 258 -5.99 -21.87 0.95
N ILE A 259 -5.27 -21.18 0.08
CA ILE A 259 -3.95 -20.61 0.37
C ILE A 259 -4.01 -19.70 1.61
N GLN A 260 -2.96 -19.74 2.42
CA GLN A 260 -2.79 -18.89 3.60
C GLN A 260 -1.44 -18.14 3.52
N GLU A 261 -1.31 -17.05 4.29
CA GLU A 261 -0.06 -16.27 4.30
C GLU A 261 1.16 -17.10 4.74
N THR A 262 0.93 -18.17 5.52
CA THR A 262 2.01 -19.11 5.93
C THR A 262 2.55 -19.95 4.77
N ASP A 263 1.83 -20.03 3.67
CA ASP A 263 2.27 -20.76 2.47
C ASP A 263 3.24 -19.91 1.62
N LEU A 264 3.12 -18.59 1.69
CA LEU A 264 3.85 -17.65 0.83
C LEU A 264 5.37 -17.90 0.78
N PRO A 265 6.06 -18.22 1.90
CA PRO A 265 7.50 -18.52 1.83
C PRO A 265 7.87 -19.75 1.00
N ASN A 266 6.90 -20.62 0.72
CA ASN A 266 7.08 -21.85 -0.07
C ASN A 266 6.55 -21.70 -1.50
N LEU A 267 6.20 -20.47 -1.92
CA LEU A 267 5.62 -20.15 -3.23
C LEU A 267 6.51 -19.14 -3.97
N PRO A 268 7.76 -19.50 -4.29
CA PRO A 268 8.70 -18.57 -4.91
C PRO A 268 8.27 -18.07 -6.29
N TYR A 269 7.49 -18.84 -7.06
CA TYR A 269 7.00 -18.38 -8.36
C TYR A 269 5.89 -17.35 -8.18
N LEU A 270 4.99 -17.55 -7.22
CA LEU A 270 3.98 -16.55 -6.85
C LEU A 270 4.65 -15.24 -6.40
N GLU A 271 5.70 -15.32 -5.57
CA GLU A 271 6.49 -14.16 -5.16
C GLU A 271 7.09 -13.43 -6.37
N ALA A 272 7.65 -14.20 -7.31
CA ALA A 272 8.23 -13.66 -8.54
C ALA A 272 7.18 -12.98 -9.43
N VAL A 273 5.98 -13.56 -9.54
CA VAL A 273 4.83 -12.99 -10.26
C VAL A 273 4.42 -11.63 -9.66
N VAL A 274 4.30 -11.55 -8.33
CA VAL A 274 3.95 -10.30 -7.62
C VAL A 274 5.04 -9.25 -7.86
N LYS A 275 6.31 -9.62 -7.73
CA LYS A 275 7.44 -8.70 -7.94
C LYS A 275 7.47 -8.16 -9.38
N GLU A 276 7.26 -9.01 -10.36
CA GLU A 276 7.27 -8.59 -11.77
C GLU A 276 6.08 -7.67 -12.07
N GLY A 277 4.92 -7.95 -11.48
CA GLY A 277 3.77 -7.06 -11.59
C GLY A 277 4.05 -5.67 -11.00
N LEU A 278 4.68 -5.62 -9.83
CA LEU A 278 5.09 -4.35 -9.19
C LEU A 278 6.18 -3.62 -9.98
N ARG A 279 7.07 -4.35 -10.65
CA ARG A 279 8.08 -3.76 -11.53
C ARG A 279 7.43 -3.04 -12.70
N LEU A 280 6.49 -3.72 -13.37
CA LEU A 280 5.79 -3.18 -14.53
C LEU A 280 4.76 -2.11 -14.14
N HIS A 281 4.01 -2.33 -13.07
CA HIS A 281 2.89 -1.49 -12.70
C HIS A 281 3.03 -1.03 -11.23
N PRO A 282 4.07 -0.21 -10.92
CA PRO A 282 4.23 0.29 -9.55
C PRO A 282 3.07 1.23 -9.18
N PRO A 283 2.41 1.02 -8.03
CA PRO A 283 1.33 1.91 -7.62
C PRO A 283 1.75 3.38 -7.57
N GLU A 284 2.96 3.66 -7.09
CA GLU A 284 3.53 5.01 -7.08
C GLU A 284 4.68 5.09 -8.10
N PRO A 285 4.39 5.56 -9.33
CA PRO A 285 5.40 5.64 -10.38
C PRO A 285 6.44 6.72 -10.14
N LEU A 286 6.09 7.75 -9.36
CA LEU A 286 6.94 8.89 -9.01
C LEU A 286 6.89 9.13 -7.50
N PHE A 287 8.02 9.37 -6.87
CA PHE A 287 8.05 9.78 -5.47
C PHE A 287 9.07 10.88 -5.21
N GLU A 288 8.76 11.73 -4.25
CA GLU A 288 9.54 12.92 -3.93
C GLU A 288 10.52 12.65 -2.78
N ARG A 289 11.68 13.24 -2.87
CA ARG A 289 12.71 13.25 -1.83
C ARG A 289 13.22 14.67 -1.63
N PHE A 290 13.57 15.03 -0.40
CA PHE A 290 14.12 16.35 -0.09
C PHE A 290 15.55 16.21 0.41
N SER A 291 16.45 17.01 -0.18
CA SER A 291 17.83 17.16 0.31
C SER A 291 17.80 17.98 1.60
N GLN A 292 18.19 17.38 2.73
CA GLN A 292 18.30 18.12 4.00
C GLN A 292 19.57 18.98 4.09
N GLU A 293 20.63 18.54 3.43
CA GLU A 293 21.92 19.23 3.37
C GLU A 293 22.37 19.30 1.92
N GLY A 294 23.20 20.28 1.59
CA GLY A 294 23.81 20.35 0.27
C GLY A 294 24.69 19.11 0.03
N CYS A 295 24.57 18.50 -1.14
CA CYS A 295 25.30 17.27 -1.44
C CYS A 295 25.67 17.17 -2.93
N MET A 296 26.63 16.30 -3.24
CA MET A 296 27.02 16.01 -4.63
C MET A 296 26.31 14.73 -5.09
N VAL A 297 25.61 14.80 -6.22
CA VAL A 297 24.92 13.65 -6.82
C VAL A 297 25.32 13.58 -8.31
N GLY A 298 25.99 12.52 -8.72
CA GLY A 298 26.42 12.31 -10.10
C GLY A 298 27.30 13.45 -10.64
N GLY A 299 28.13 14.07 -9.79
CA GLY A 299 28.97 15.20 -10.16
C GLY A 299 28.29 16.57 -10.12
N PHE A 300 27.00 16.64 -9.78
CA PHE A 300 26.24 17.90 -9.68
C PHE A 300 26.00 18.27 -8.23
N TYR A 301 26.17 19.56 -7.90
CA TYR A 301 25.81 20.04 -6.57
C TYR A 301 24.30 20.24 -6.45
N VAL A 302 23.73 19.55 -5.47
CA VAL A 302 22.31 19.68 -5.11
C VAL A 302 22.22 20.50 -3.83
N PRO A 303 21.65 21.70 -3.86
CA PRO A 303 21.50 22.53 -2.66
C PRO A 303 20.62 21.90 -1.60
N GLU A 304 20.74 22.37 -0.36
CA GLU A 304 19.82 21.99 0.71
C GLU A 304 18.37 22.36 0.35
N LYS A 305 17.42 21.62 0.87
CA LYS A 305 15.96 21.82 0.63
C LYS A 305 15.52 21.67 -0.83
N THR A 306 16.40 21.12 -1.69
CA THR A 306 16.01 20.80 -3.07
C THR A 306 15.06 19.60 -3.08
N SER A 307 13.94 19.75 -3.77
CA SER A 307 13.04 18.65 -4.08
C SER A 307 13.60 17.82 -5.24
N LEU A 308 13.69 16.52 -5.05
CA LEU A 308 14.14 15.55 -6.04
C LEU A 308 12.99 14.61 -6.37
N MET A 309 12.60 14.54 -7.63
CA MET A 309 11.59 13.62 -8.12
C MET A 309 12.28 12.34 -8.62
N VAL A 310 11.97 11.21 -8.00
CA VAL A 310 12.48 9.89 -8.39
C VAL A 310 11.45 9.22 -9.30
N ASN A 311 11.85 8.90 -10.53
CA ASN A 311 10.99 8.22 -11.49
C ASN A 311 11.24 6.71 -11.37
N ALA A 312 10.49 6.05 -10.46
CA ALA A 312 10.57 4.61 -10.24
C ALA A 312 10.09 3.82 -11.45
N TYR A 313 9.04 4.30 -12.13
CA TYR A 313 8.50 3.68 -13.35
C TYR A 313 9.56 3.55 -14.44
N ALA A 314 10.27 4.66 -14.72
CA ALA A 314 11.32 4.66 -15.74
C ALA A 314 12.51 3.79 -15.33
N LEU A 315 12.92 3.86 -14.05
CA LEU A 315 14.06 3.07 -13.56
C LEU A 315 13.77 1.56 -13.66
N MET A 316 12.56 1.15 -13.29
CA MET A 316 12.17 -0.26 -13.33
C MET A 316 11.85 -0.77 -14.74
N ARG A 317 11.94 0.12 -15.75
CA ARG A 317 11.83 -0.22 -17.19
C ARG A 317 13.08 0.16 -18.01
N ASP A 318 14.16 0.58 -17.35
CA ASP A 318 15.38 0.99 -18.06
C ASP A 318 16.04 -0.23 -18.75
N PRO A 319 16.18 -0.27 -20.10
CA PRO A 319 16.77 -1.40 -20.80
C PRO A 319 18.25 -1.65 -20.47
N ASN A 320 18.93 -0.69 -19.87
CA ASN A 320 20.30 -0.90 -19.37
C ASN A 320 20.35 -1.85 -18.17
N TYR A 321 19.23 -2.03 -17.47
CA TYR A 321 19.13 -2.86 -16.27
C TYR A 321 18.18 -4.03 -16.44
N TRP A 322 17.18 -3.92 -17.33
CA TRP A 322 16.13 -4.92 -17.49
C TRP A 322 16.06 -5.37 -18.96
N GLU A 323 16.43 -6.60 -19.23
CA GLU A 323 16.29 -7.20 -20.55
C GLU A 323 14.80 -7.29 -20.92
N ASN A 324 14.44 -6.84 -22.15
CA ASN A 324 13.03 -6.78 -22.59
C ASN A 324 12.13 -6.17 -21.49
N PRO A 325 12.34 -4.89 -21.15
CA PRO A 325 11.77 -4.30 -19.93
C PRO A 325 10.25 -4.27 -19.90
N ASP A 326 9.57 -4.28 -21.04
CA ASP A 326 8.10 -4.23 -21.12
C ASP A 326 7.46 -5.63 -21.14
N GLU A 327 8.27 -6.71 -21.16
CA GLU A 327 7.77 -8.07 -21.10
C GLU A 327 7.51 -8.50 -19.66
N PHE A 328 6.33 -9.08 -19.41
CA PHE A 328 6.00 -9.69 -18.12
C PHE A 328 6.69 -11.04 -18.00
N LYS A 329 7.77 -11.11 -17.24
CA LYS A 329 8.66 -12.28 -17.12
C LYS A 329 9.03 -12.53 -15.66
N PRO A 330 8.20 -13.23 -14.89
CA PRO A 330 8.47 -13.50 -13.46
C PRO A 330 9.81 -14.18 -13.19
N GLU A 331 10.33 -14.94 -14.16
CA GLU A 331 11.58 -15.69 -14.05
C GLU A 331 12.79 -14.81 -13.68
N ARG A 332 12.74 -13.49 -13.96
CA ARG A 332 13.78 -12.52 -13.54
C ARG A 332 14.01 -12.51 -12.03
N PHE A 333 12.99 -12.88 -11.26
CA PHE A 333 13.04 -12.82 -9.80
C PHE A 333 13.29 -14.18 -9.12
N LEU A 334 13.61 -15.23 -9.89
CA LEU A 334 13.86 -16.56 -9.34
C LEU A 334 15.32 -16.76 -8.92
N ASP A 335 16.20 -17.13 -9.85
CA ASP A 335 17.54 -17.64 -9.51
C ASP A 335 18.64 -16.57 -9.41
N THR A 336 18.63 -15.61 -10.31
CA THR A 336 19.66 -14.55 -10.36
C THR A 336 19.53 -13.49 -9.27
N TRP A 337 18.34 -13.38 -8.66
CA TRP A 337 18.04 -12.35 -7.65
C TRP A 337 18.78 -12.55 -6.34
N LYS A 338 19.19 -13.77 -6.03
CA LYS A 338 19.83 -14.10 -4.73
C LYS A 338 21.29 -13.66 -4.63
N ASP A 339 22.02 -13.66 -5.73
CA ASP A 339 23.48 -13.42 -5.72
C ASP A 339 23.87 -11.95 -5.90
N GLU A 340 22.99 -11.13 -6.48
CA GLU A 340 23.26 -9.71 -6.80
C GLU A 340 22.45 -8.72 -5.95
N ARG A 341 22.06 -9.09 -4.76
CA ARG A 341 21.06 -8.40 -3.90
C ARG A 341 21.29 -6.90 -3.70
N LYS A 342 22.53 -6.43 -3.63
CA LYS A 342 22.82 -5.02 -3.34
C LYS A 342 22.66 -4.10 -4.57
N GLU A 343 23.03 -4.55 -5.74
CA GLU A 343 22.87 -3.77 -6.97
C GLU A 343 21.43 -3.81 -7.48
N GLN A 344 20.82 -4.97 -7.43
CA GLN A 344 19.44 -5.16 -7.88
C GLN A 344 18.42 -4.45 -6.98
N ALA A 345 18.69 -4.36 -5.67
CA ALA A 345 17.85 -3.61 -4.74
C ALA A 345 17.74 -2.11 -5.08
N LEU A 346 18.68 -1.56 -5.87
CA LEU A 346 18.62 -0.18 -6.33
C LEU A 346 17.93 -0.01 -7.70
N LYS A 347 17.71 -1.12 -8.41
CA LYS A 347 17.02 -1.14 -9.71
C LYS A 347 15.54 -1.46 -9.56
N TYR A 348 15.16 -2.13 -8.46
CA TYR A 348 13.78 -2.54 -8.13
C TYR A 348 13.34 -1.81 -6.87
N ILE A 349 12.58 -0.74 -7.04
CA ILE A 349 12.21 0.17 -5.95
C ILE A 349 10.69 0.49 -5.91
N PRO A 350 9.79 -0.50 -6.03
CA PRO A 350 8.34 -0.20 -5.96
C PRO A 350 7.91 0.31 -4.58
N PHE A 351 8.72 0.03 -3.55
CA PHE A 351 8.51 0.50 -2.17
C PHE A 351 9.50 1.60 -1.77
N GLY A 352 10.18 2.21 -2.75
CA GLY A 352 11.26 3.15 -2.47
C GLY A 352 12.50 2.43 -1.93
N SER A 353 13.37 3.16 -1.23
CA SER A 353 14.61 2.60 -0.69
C SER A 353 15.13 3.43 0.47
N GLY A 354 15.99 2.81 1.29
CA GLY A 354 16.71 3.47 2.39
C GLY A 354 15.84 3.65 3.65
N ARG A 355 16.24 4.60 4.50
CA ARG A 355 15.60 4.86 5.80
C ARG A 355 14.13 5.30 5.69
N ARG A 356 13.69 5.70 4.52
CA ARG A 356 12.32 6.13 4.22
C ARG A 356 11.66 5.24 3.16
N GLY A 357 12.11 3.99 3.04
CA GLY A 357 11.40 2.96 2.30
C GLY A 357 10.05 2.68 2.96
N CYS A 358 9.12 2.11 2.21
CA CYS A 358 7.77 1.84 2.67
C CYS A 358 7.78 0.88 3.88
N PRO A 359 7.22 1.28 5.03
CA PRO A 359 7.15 0.37 6.17
C PRO A 359 6.12 -0.76 5.96
N GLY A 360 5.18 -0.59 5.03
CA GLY A 360 4.11 -1.55 4.73
C GLY A 360 4.48 -2.62 3.70
N GLU A 361 5.73 -2.67 3.22
CA GLU A 361 6.19 -3.59 2.17
C GLU A 361 5.78 -5.04 2.44
N ASN A 362 6.09 -5.57 3.63
CA ASN A 362 5.77 -6.95 4.00
C ASN A 362 4.25 -7.20 4.00
N LEU A 363 3.48 -6.28 4.57
CA LEU A 363 2.02 -6.38 4.61
C LEU A 363 1.41 -6.33 3.19
N SER A 364 1.93 -5.46 2.33
CA SER A 364 1.50 -5.35 0.92
C SER A 364 1.78 -6.65 0.16
N HIS A 365 2.96 -7.25 0.36
CA HIS A 365 3.29 -8.55 -0.26
C HIS A 365 2.36 -9.66 0.23
N ILE A 366 1.97 -9.66 1.52
CA ILE A 366 1.00 -10.62 2.06
C ILE A 366 -0.35 -10.44 1.33
N PHE A 367 -0.88 -9.21 1.24
CA PHE A 367 -2.15 -8.95 0.57
C PHE A 367 -2.13 -9.37 -0.91
N MET A 368 -1.12 -8.93 -1.65
CA MET A 368 -1.01 -9.25 -3.08
C MET A 368 -0.83 -10.75 -3.30
N GLY A 369 0.08 -11.37 -2.55
CA GLY A 369 0.37 -12.81 -2.69
C GLY A 369 -0.85 -13.67 -2.38
N THR A 370 -1.54 -13.39 -1.26
CA THR A 370 -2.71 -14.18 -0.88
C THR A 370 -3.91 -13.93 -1.81
N ALA A 371 -4.17 -12.66 -2.20
CA ALA A 371 -5.28 -12.33 -3.11
C ALA A 371 -5.07 -12.98 -4.49
N ILE A 372 -3.87 -12.84 -5.08
CA ILE A 372 -3.53 -13.46 -6.37
C ILE A 372 -3.60 -14.99 -6.24
N GLY A 373 -3.05 -15.53 -5.15
CA GLY A 373 -3.11 -16.97 -4.88
C GLY A 373 -4.53 -17.49 -4.85
N VAL A 374 -5.43 -16.85 -4.11
CA VAL A 374 -6.87 -17.18 -4.04
C VAL A 374 -7.51 -17.13 -5.43
N MET A 375 -7.27 -16.06 -6.18
CA MET A 375 -7.89 -15.86 -7.49
C MET A 375 -7.43 -16.89 -8.52
N VAL A 376 -6.16 -17.31 -8.47
CA VAL A 376 -5.59 -18.31 -9.40
C VAL A 376 -5.96 -19.75 -8.97
N GLN A 377 -5.93 -20.02 -7.65
CA GLN A 377 -6.29 -21.32 -7.09
C GLN A 377 -7.77 -21.64 -7.28
N GLY A 378 -8.64 -20.67 -6.96
CA GLY A 378 -10.09 -20.87 -6.89
C GLY A 378 -10.84 -20.74 -8.21
N PHE A 379 -10.29 -19.98 -9.16
CA PHE A 379 -11.11 -19.53 -10.29
C PHE A 379 -10.42 -19.59 -11.65
N GLU A 380 -11.24 -19.85 -12.67
CA GLU A 380 -11.00 -19.44 -14.05
C GLU A 380 -11.64 -18.07 -14.25
N TRP A 381 -11.10 -17.28 -15.16
CA TRP A 381 -11.58 -15.92 -15.37
C TRP A 381 -12.04 -15.73 -16.81
N ARG A 382 -13.27 -15.27 -16.98
CA ARG A 382 -13.82 -14.87 -18.28
C ARG A 382 -13.95 -13.36 -18.37
N PHE A 383 -13.57 -12.82 -19.49
CA PHE A 383 -13.84 -11.41 -19.83
C PHE A 383 -14.77 -11.35 -21.05
N LYS A 384 -15.56 -10.28 -21.12
CA LYS A 384 -16.55 -10.09 -22.20
C LYS A 384 -15.90 -9.59 -23.48
N GLU A 385 -14.80 -8.91 -23.38
CA GLU A 385 -14.07 -8.30 -24.48
C GLU A 385 -13.05 -9.27 -25.09
N GLU A 386 -12.62 -9.03 -26.32
CA GLU A 386 -11.63 -9.90 -26.99
C GLU A 386 -10.26 -9.87 -26.30
N LYS A 387 -9.91 -8.75 -25.64
CA LYS A 387 -8.60 -8.56 -24.99
C LYS A 387 -8.75 -7.72 -23.74
N VAL A 388 -7.90 -8.00 -22.78
CA VAL A 388 -7.77 -7.16 -21.57
C VAL A 388 -7.17 -5.82 -21.97
N ASN A 389 -7.83 -4.73 -21.59
CA ASN A 389 -7.32 -3.36 -21.82
C ASN A 389 -6.26 -3.06 -20.75
N MET A 390 -5.03 -2.78 -21.17
CA MET A 390 -3.89 -2.47 -20.31
C MET A 390 -3.50 -0.98 -20.36
N GLU A 391 -4.44 -0.11 -20.75
CA GLU A 391 -4.21 1.34 -20.79
C GLU A 391 -4.02 1.87 -19.37
N GLU A 392 -2.97 2.68 -19.19
CA GLU A 392 -2.59 3.27 -17.91
C GLU A 392 -3.23 4.64 -17.71
N ALA A 393 -3.62 4.94 -16.46
CA ALA A 393 -4.09 6.25 -16.03
C ALA A 393 -3.41 6.64 -14.72
N ILE A 394 -3.29 7.94 -14.48
CA ILE A 394 -2.83 8.46 -13.19
C ILE A 394 -4.05 9.02 -12.45
N VAL A 395 -4.38 8.41 -11.34
CA VAL A 395 -5.45 8.86 -10.43
C VAL A 395 -4.76 9.26 -9.11
N GLY A 396 -4.89 10.53 -8.73
CA GLY A 396 -4.10 11.06 -7.62
C GLY A 396 -2.61 10.96 -7.92
N LEU A 397 -1.87 10.24 -7.09
CA LEU A 397 -0.44 9.94 -7.25
C LEU A 397 -0.21 8.54 -7.83
N SER A 398 -1.27 7.77 -8.03
CA SER A 398 -1.18 6.34 -8.29
C SER A 398 -1.37 5.99 -9.76
N LEU A 399 -0.64 4.96 -10.20
CA LEU A 399 -0.76 4.37 -11.54
C LEU A 399 -1.86 3.29 -11.50
N THR A 400 -2.97 3.55 -12.15
CA THR A 400 -4.13 2.67 -12.18
C THR A 400 -4.47 2.25 -13.62
N MET A 401 -5.33 1.26 -13.78
CA MET A 401 -5.91 0.94 -15.09
C MET A 401 -6.89 2.05 -15.49
N ALA A 402 -6.78 2.56 -16.72
CA ALA A 402 -7.71 3.56 -17.28
C ALA A 402 -9.13 3.01 -17.36
N HIS A 403 -9.24 1.69 -17.56
CA HIS A 403 -10.52 0.98 -17.63
C HIS A 403 -10.51 -0.12 -16.55
N PRO A 404 -11.46 -0.09 -15.61
CA PRO A 404 -11.51 -1.11 -14.54
C PRO A 404 -11.55 -2.54 -15.08
N LEU A 405 -10.73 -3.42 -14.52
CA LEU A 405 -10.69 -4.83 -14.91
C LEU A 405 -11.94 -5.53 -14.39
N LYS A 406 -12.85 -5.84 -15.30
CA LYS A 406 -14.13 -6.54 -15.02
C LYS A 406 -14.10 -7.94 -15.58
N LEU A 407 -14.21 -8.93 -14.70
CA LEU A 407 -14.09 -10.34 -15.02
C LEU A 407 -15.25 -11.13 -14.42
N THR A 408 -15.63 -12.25 -15.04
CA THR A 408 -16.59 -13.19 -14.48
C THR A 408 -15.81 -14.39 -13.94
N PRO A 409 -15.84 -14.63 -12.62
CA PRO A 409 -15.19 -15.81 -12.05
C PRO A 409 -15.96 -17.09 -12.39
N ILE A 410 -15.25 -18.18 -12.60
CA ILE A 410 -15.81 -19.54 -12.75
C ILE A 410 -15.04 -20.40 -11.76
N ALA A 411 -15.74 -20.98 -10.79
CA ALA A 411 -15.10 -21.82 -9.79
C ALA A 411 -14.41 -23.04 -10.42
N ARG A 412 -13.13 -23.26 -10.13
CA ARG A 412 -12.38 -24.43 -10.56
C ARG A 412 -12.82 -25.69 -9.85
N ASN A 413 -13.31 -25.54 -8.60
CA ASN A 413 -13.86 -26.63 -7.80
C ASN A 413 -15.33 -26.33 -7.52
N PRO A 414 -16.26 -27.26 -7.83
CA PRO A 414 -17.69 -27.06 -7.54
C PRO A 414 -18.00 -27.00 -6.04
N ASN A 415 -17.13 -27.58 -5.20
CA ASN A 415 -17.23 -27.47 -3.74
C ASN A 415 -16.34 -26.33 -3.26
N PRO A 416 -16.84 -25.45 -2.39
CA PRO A 416 -16.02 -24.37 -1.86
C PRO A 416 -14.84 -24.91 -1.07
N LEU A 417 -13.70 -24.24 -1.20
CA LEU A 417 -12.47 -24.61 -0.49
C LEU A 417 -12.54 -24.32 1.02
N ILE A 418 -13.62 -23.65 1.46
CA ILE A 418 -13.89 -23.35 2.87
C ILE A 418 -15.22 -24.04 3.23
N LEU A 419 -15.14 -25.10 4.02
CA LEU A 419 -16.30 -25.91 4.35
C LEU A 419 -17.14 -25.42 5.55
N ASN A 420 -16.67 -24.47 6.36
CA ASN A 420 -17.40 -24.08 7.58
C ASN A 420 -17.13 -22.62 8.02
N LEU A 421 -17.93 -21.69 7.52
CA LEU A 421 -17.98 -20.33 8.09
C LEU A 421 -18.83 -20.25 9.38
N LYS A 422 -19.73 -21.20 9.62
CA LYS A 422 -20.65 -21.15 10.76
C LYS A 422 -20.04 -21.51 12.12
N SER A 423 -18.84 -22.09 12.15
CA SER A 423 -18.23 -22.53 13.41
C SER A 423 -17.13 -21.59 13.95
N ARG A 424 -16.84 -20.48 13.24
CA ARG A 424 -15.77 -19.53 13.68
C ARG A 424 -16.30 -18.22 14.28
N CYS A 425 -17.64 -18.08 14.38
CA CYS A 425 -18.27 -16.91 15.02
C CYS A 425 -18.83 -17.24 16.41
N LEU A 426 -18.05 -17.95 17.22
CA LEU A 426 -18.31 -18.13 18.65
C LEU A 426 -17.08 -17.72 19.45
#